data_201e0e0a3424cf042ff0f90ed2f50f17
#
_entry.id   201e0e0a3424cf042ff0f90ed2f50f17
#
_cell.length_a   1.000
_cell.length_b   1.000
_cell.length_c   1.000
_cell.angle_alpha   90.00
_cell.angle_beta   90.00
_cell.angle_gamma   90.00
#
_symmetry.space_group_name_H-M   'P 1'
#
loop_
_entity.id
_entity.type
_entity.pdbx_description
1 polymer ?
#
loop_
_entity_poly.entity_id
_entity_poly.type
_entity_poly.pdbx_seq_one_letter_code
_entity_poly.pdbx_strand_id
1 'polypeptide(L)'
;MRILLVEDEAPLRETLAARLKREGYAVDAAQDGEEGLYMGREVPFDVGIIELGLPKMSGMELIKALPDEGKKFPVLILTARSSWQDKVEGLKQGADDYLVKPFHVEELLARVNALLRRAAGWSKPTLECGPVALDLAAQTVSVHGSNIDLTSYEYKVLEYLMMHAGELVSKADLTEHIYQQDFDRDSNVLEVFIGRLRKKLDPEGELKPIETVRGRGYRFAIPRNHEG
;
A
#
# COMPACT_ATOMS: atom_id res chain seq x y z
N MET A 1 -2.20 2.03 3.33
CA MET A 1 -2.16 1.57 1.92
C MET A 1 -3.45 0.86 1.59
N ARG A 2 -4.06 1.18 0.44
CA ARG A 2 -5.37 0.65 0.00
C ARG A 2 -5.20 -0.32 -1.15
N ILE A 3 -5.82 -1.49 -1.04
CA ILE A 3 -5.67 -2.61 -1.98
C ILE A 3 -7.00 -2.87 -2.68
N LEU A 4 -6.98 -2.96 -4.02
CA LEU A 4 -8.06 -3.54 -4.80
C LEU A 4 -7.81 -5.05 -4.93
N LEU A 5 -8.71 -5.88 -4.41
CA LEU A 5 -8.67 -7.35 -4.54
C LEU A 5 -9.81 -7.81 -5.45
N VAL A 6 -9.49 -8.36 -6.62
CA VAL A 6 -10.47 -8.90 -7.56
C VAL A 6 -10.28 -10.41 -7.70
N GLU A 7 -11.20 -11.17 -7.15
CA GLU A 7 -11.16 -12.63 -7.05
C GLU A 7 -12.61 -13.17 -7.06
N ASP A 8 -12.93 -14.09 -7.94
CA ASP A 8 -14.29 -14.63 -8.07
C ASP A 8 -14.60 -15.71 -7.02
N GLU A 9 -13.60 -16.47 -6.58
CA GLU A 9 -13.77 -17.52 -5.57
C GLU A 9 -13.99 -16.91 -4.19
N ALA A 10 -15.24 -16.89 -3.71
CA ALA A 10 -15.63 -16.22 -2.46
C ALA A 10 -14.80 -16.64 -1.22
N PRO A 11 -14.53 -17.95 -0.94
CA PRO A 11 -13.73 -18.35 0.21
C PRO A 11 -12.29 -17.81 0.16
N LEU A 12 -11.68 -17.81 -1.02
CA LEU A 12 -10.33 -17.29 -1.21
C LEU A 12 -10.32 -15.76 -1.06
N ARG A 13 -11.26 -15.06 -1.70
CA ARG A 13 -11.43 -13.60 -1.60
C ARG A 13 -11.58 -13.14 -0.15
N GLU A 14 -12.46 -13.78 0.61
CA GLU A 14 -12.70 -13.46 2.03
C GLU A 14 -11.45 -13.73 2.90
N THR A 15 -10.79 -14.87 2.68
CA THR A 15 -9.57 -15.23 3.40
C THR A 15 -8.44 -14.23 3.15
N LEU A 16 -8.23 -13.86 1.89
CA LEU A 16 -7.19 -12.89 1.51
C LEU A 16 -7.52 -11.50 2.04
N ALA A 17 -8.77 -11.06 1.87
CA ALA A 17 -9.20 -9.77 2.41
C ALA A 17 -9.02 -9.69 3.93
N ALA A 18 -9.41 -10.73 4.68
CA ALA A 18 -9.24 -10.78 6.12
C ALA A 18 -7.75 -10.77 6.53
N ARG A 19 -6.90 -11.48 5.79
CA ARG A 19 -5.45 -11.49 6.07
C ARG A 19 -4.81 -10.13 5.77
N LEU A 20 -5.07 -9.53 4.62
CA LEU A 20 -4.55 -8.22 4.24
C LEU A 20 -5.01 -7.14 5.23
N LYS A 21 -6.28 -7.20 5.68
CA LYS A 21 -6.80 -6.30 6.72
C LYS A 21 -6.06 -6.45 8.05
N ARG A 22 -5.70 -7.67 8.46
CA ARG A 22 -4.87 -7.89 9.68
C ARG A 22 -3.46 -7.32 9.56
N GLU A 23 -2.91 -7.26 8.35
CA GLU A 23 -1.63 -6.59 8.08
C GLU A 23 -1.77 -5.04 8.04
N GLY A 24 -2.98 -4.50 8.26
CA GLY A 24 -3.25 -3.07 8.34
C GLY A 24 -3.45 -2.40 6.97
N TYR A 25 -3.81 -3.15 5.94
CA TYR A 25 -4.24 -2.60 4.65
C TYR A 25 -5.74 -2.27 4.67
N ALA A 26 -6.14 -1.17 4.03
CA ALA A 26 -7.52 -0.98 3.61
C ALA A 26 -7.76 -1.85 2.37
N VAL A 27 -8.82 -2.66 2.37
CA VAL A 27 -9.07 -3.62 1.28
C VAL A 27 -10.49 -3.49 0.77
N ASP A 28 -10.62 -3.16 -0.52
CA ASP A 28 -11.86 -3.25 -1.26
C ASP A 28 -11.82 -4.50 -2.14
N ALA A 29 -12.84 -5.33 -2.03
CA ALA A 29 -12.88 -6.63 -2.69
C ALA A 29 -14.03 -6.69 -3.71
N ALA A 30 -13.71 -7.07 -4.95
CA ALA A 30 -14.63 -7.28 -6.06
C ALA A 30 -14.70 -8.76 -6.45
N GLN A 31 -15.86 -9.22 -6.90
CA GLN A 31 -16.10 -10.61 -7.28
C GLN A 31 -15.99 -10.88 -8.79
N ASP A 32 -15.90 -9.83 -9.60
CA ASP A 32 -15.79 -9.92 -11.05
C ASP A 32 -15.02 -8.71 -11.63
N GLY A 33 -14.68 -8.80 -12.92
CA GLY A 33 -13.88 -7.77 -13.57
C GLY A 33 -14.61 -6.44 -13.77
N GLU A 34 -15.94 -6.44 -13.95
CA GLU A 34 -16.70 -5.19 -14.11
C GLU A 34 -16.76 -4.40 -12.81
N GLU A 35 -17.03 -5.10 -11.68
CA GLU A 35 -16.99 -4.49 -10.35
C GLU A 35 -15.57 -3.99 -10.03
N GLY A 36 -14.54 -4.79 -10.35
CA GLY A 36 -13.13 -4.39 -10.19
C GLY A 36 -12.77 -3.14 -11.00
N LEU A 37 -13.25 -3.05 -12.25
CA LEU A 37 -13.03 -1.87 -13.09
C LEU A 37 -13.73 -0.64 -12.53
N TYR A 38 -14.98 -0.78 -12.10
CA TYR A 38 -15.73 0.31 -11.48
C TYR A 38 -14.99 0.86 -10.25
N MET A 39 -14.60 -0.03 -9.32
CA MET A 39 -13.85 0.37 -8.14
C MET A 39 -12.50 1.02 -8.48
N GLY A 40 -11.74 0.43 -9.42
CA GLY A 40 -10.44 0.94 -9.84
C GLY A 40 -10.49 2.33 -10.49
N ARG A 41 -11.65 2.73 -11.00
CA ARG A 41 -11.91 4.07 -11.55
C ARG A 41 -12.29 5.09 -10.49
N GLU A 42 -13.15 4.71 -9.56
CA GLU A 42 -13.74 5.62 -8.60
C GLU A 42 -12.89 5.84 -7.35
N VAL A 43 -12.03 4.88 -7.01
CA VAL A 43 -11.31 4.86 -5.74
C VAL A 43 -9.79 4.89 -6.00
N PRO A 44 -9.01 5.69 -5.26
CA PRO A 44 -7.56 5.65 -5.33
C PRO A 44 -7.04 4.39 -4.61
N PHE A 45 -6.30 3.56 -5.34
CA PHE A 45 -5.61 2.37 -4.82
C PHE A 45 -4.10 2.52 -4.89
N ASP A 46 -3.39 1.86 -3.98
CA ASP A 46 -1.92 1.79 -3.99
C ASP A 46 -1.42 0.53 -4.71
N VAL A 47 -2.23 -0.53 -4.77
CA VAL A 47 -1.92 -1.78 -5.49
C VAL A 47 -3.20 -2.56 -5.82
N GLY A 48 -3.20 -3.25 -6.97
CA GLY A 48 -4.23 -4.20 -7.38
C GLY A 48 -3.75 -5.64 -7.26
N ILE A 49 -4.59 -6.54 -6.75
CA ILE A 49 -4.41 -7.99 -6.78
C ILE A 49 -5.55 -8.53 -7.64
N ILE A 50 -5.26 -9.09 -8.81
CA ILE A 50 -6.28 -9.38 -9.83
C ILE A 50 -6.14 -10.80 -10.34
N GLU A 51 -7.21 -11.63 -10.19
CA GLU A 51 -7.33 -12.93 -10.85
C GLU A 51 -7.58 -12.73 -12.36
N LEU A 52 -6.98 -13.58 -13.20
CA LEU A 52 -7.18 -13.52 -14.66
C LEU A 52 -8.49 -14.15 -15.12
N GLY A 53 -8.92 -15.22 -14.46
CA GLY A 53 -10.09 -16.03 -14.84
C GLY A 53 -11.43 -15.48 -14.34
N LEU A 54 -11.59 -14.17 -14.27
CA LEU A 54 -12.78 -13.53 -13.74
C LEU A 54 -14.01 -13.68 -14.64
N PRO A 55 -15.23 -13.75 -14.08
CA PRO A 55 -16.46 -13.66 -14.84
C PRO A 55 -16.73 -12.25 -15.34
N LYS A 56 -17.63 -12.10 -16.33
CA LYS A 56 -18.07 -10.88 -17.03
C LYS A 56 -16.95 -10.21 -17.83
N MET A 57 -15.89 -9.76 -17.16
CA MET A 57 -14.69 -9.15 -17.75
C MET A 57 -13.47 -9.89 -17.21
N SER A 58 -12.61 -10.41 -18.10
CA SER A 58 -11.38 -11.08 -17.66
C SER A 58 -10.41 -10.14 -16.98
N GLY A 59 -9.56 -10.66 -16.08
CA GLY A 59 -8.54 -9.86 -15.41
C GLY A 59 -7.58 -9.16 -16.37
N MET A 60 -7.32 -9.75 -17.53
CA MET A 60 -6.51 -9.13 -18.60
C MET A 60 -7.18 -7.90 -19.22
N GLU A 61 -8.48 -7.99 -19.49
CA GLU A 61 -9.26 -6.84 -19.99
C GLU A 61 -9.33 -5.74 -18.95
N LEU A 62 -9.53 -6.11 -17.66
CA LEU A 62 -9.52 -5.19 -16.54
C LEU A 62 -8.18 -4.44 -16.44
N ILE A 63 -7.05 -5.17 -16.46
CA ILE A 63 -5.69 -4.58 -16.37
C ILE A 63 -5.44 -3.59 -17.51
N LYS A 64 -5.90 -3.90 -18.72
CA LYS A 64 -5.78 -3.01 -19.88
C LYS A 64 -6.64 -1.75 -19.77
N ALA A 65 -7.83 -1.86 -19.17
CA ALA A 65 -8.77 -0.76 -19.06
C ALA A 65 -8.46 0.24 -17.93
N LEU A 66 -7.69 -0.18 -16.91
CA LEU A 66 -7.34 0.66 -15.77
C LEU A 66 -6.45 1.88 -16.10
N PRO A 67 -5.42 1.80 -17.00
CA PRO A 67 -4.52 2.91 -17.30
C PRO A 67 -5.13 4.03 -18.13
N ASP A 68 -6.20 3.78 -18.91
CA ASP A 68 -6.75 4.73 -19.89
C ASP A 68 -7.29 6.02 -19.25
N GLU A 69 -7.49 6.04 -17.93
CA GLU A 69 -7.99 7.21 -17.19
C GLU A 69 -6.93 7.87 -16.27
N GLY A 70 -5.64 7.57 -16.47
CA GLY A 70 -4.54 8.23 -15.74
C GLY A 70 -4.29 7.71 -14.31
N LYS A 71 -5.05 6.74 -13.84
CA LYS A 71 -4.86 6.09 -12.54
C LYS A 71 -3.93 4.87 -12.70
N LYS A 72 -2.67 5.02 -12.30
CA LYS A 72 -1.67 3.93 -12.36
C LYS A 72 -1.30 3.50 -10.97
N PHE A 73 -1.73 2.32 -10.59
CA PHE A 73 -1.19 1.59 -9.45
C PHE A 73 -0.62 0.25 -9.91
N PRO A 74 0.40 -0.29 -9.25
CA PRO A 74 0.98 -1.57 -9.63
C PRO A 74 -0.01 -2.72 -9.46
N VAL A 75 0.08 -3.71 -10.34
CA VAL A 75 -0.82 -4.86 -10.38
C VAL A 75 -0.05 -6.16 -10.17
N LEU A 76 -0.47 -6.94 -9.17
CA LEU A 76 -0.12 -8.34 -8.96
C LEU A 76 -1.19 -9.24 -9.58
N ILE A 77 -0.83 -10.01 -10.59
CA ILE A 77 -1.70 -11.07 -11.09
C ILE A 77 -1.68 -12.27 -10.15
N LEU A 78 -2.87 -12.75 -9.80
CA LEU A 78 -3.09 -13.94 -8.99
C LEU A 78 -3.90 -14.95 -9.80
N THR A 79 -3.34 -16.11 -10.20
CA THR A 79 -4.03 -17.03 -11.10
C THR A 79 -3.57 -18.48 -10.99
N ALA A 80 -4.44 -19.42 -11.38
CA ALA A 80 -4.10 -20.84 -11.53
C ALA A 80 -3.26 -21.13 -12.78
N ARG A 81 -3.15 -20.21 -13.74
CA ARG A 81 -2.37 -20.41 -14.96
C ARG A 81 -0.88 -20.31 -14.66
N SER A 82 -0.17 -21.43 -14.83
CA SER A 82 1.25 -21.55 -14.48
C SER A 82 2.20 -21.53 -15.67
N SER A 83 1.67 -21.49 -16.92
CA SER A 83 2.51 -21.54 -18.12
C SER A 83 3.39 -20.28 -18.20
N TRP A 84 4.59 -20.44 -18.74
CA TRP A 84 5.48 -19.30 -18.95
C TRP A 84 4.90 -18.30 -19.97
N GLN A 85 4.11 -18.78 -20.93
CA GLN A 85 3.45 -17.97 -21.94
C GLN A 85 2.44 -17.01 -21.27
N ASP A 86 1.60 -17.53 -20.35
CA ASP A 86 0.64 -16.71 -19.61
C ASP A 86 1.32 -15.64 -18.76
N LYS A 87 2.46 -15.99 -18.12
CA LYS A 87 3.26 -15.03 -17.33
C LYS A 87 3.82 -13.91 -18.20
N VAL A 88 4.41 -14.26 -19.35
CA VAL A 88 4.96 -13.27 -20.30
C VAL A 88 3.85 -12.37 -20.83
N GLU A 89 2.69 -12.94 -21.18
CA GLU A 89 1.57 -12.16 -21.68
C GLU A 89 1.04 -11.21 -20.62
N GLY A 90 0.83 -11.67 -19.36
CA GLY A 90 0.39 -10.84 -18.26
C GLY A 90 1.31 -9.63 -18.00
N LEU A 91 2.61 -9.86 -17.97
CA LEU A 91 3.60 -8.80 -17.79
C LEU A 91 3.63 -7.81 -18.97
N LYS A 92 3.49 -8.30 -20.22
CA LYS A 92 3.42 -7.43 -21.42
C LYS A 92 2.15 -6.55 -21.42
N GLN A 93 1.08 -7.00 -20.78
CA GLN A 93 -0.20 -6.31 -20.76
C GLN A 93 -0.31 -5.27 -19.61
N GLY A 94 0.75 -5.06 -18.84
CA GLY A 94 0.82 -4.02 -17.84
C GLY A 94 0.77 -4.50 -16.38
N ALA A 95 0.84 -5.81 -16.14
CA ALA A 95 1.06 -6.31 -14.77
C ALA A 95 2.51 -6.12 -14.34
N ASP A 96 2.72 -5.85 -13.05
CA ASP A 96 4.04 -5.59 -12.46
C ASP A 96 4.64 -6.83 -11.80
N ASP A 97 3.82 -7.81 -11.42
CA ASP A 97 4.25 -9.09 -10.86
C ASP A 97 3.17 -10.16 -11.06
N TYR A 98 3.53 -11.42 -10.77
CA TYR A 98 2.72 -12.59 -11.06
C TYR A 98 2.87 -13.65 -9.97
N LEU A 99 1.75 -14.15 -9.41
CA LEU A 99 1.72 -15.18 -8.38
C LEU A 99 0.77 -16.33 -8.80
N VAL A 100 1.30 -17.57 -8.77
CA VAL A 100 0.56 -18.76 -9.19
C VAL A 100 -0.11 -19.45 -8.03
N LYS A 101 -1.38 -19.80 -8.16
CA LYS A 101 -2.11 -20.66 -7.22
C LYS A 101 -1.69 -22.14 -7.39
N PRO A 102 -1.51 -22.91 -6.29
CA PRO A 102 -1.58 -22.50 -4.89
C PRO A 102 -0.30 -21.77 -4.43
N PHE A 103 -0.44 -20.83 -3.51
CA PHE A 103 0.65 -20.03 -2.95
C PHE A 103 0.55 -19.92 -1.42
N HIS A 104 1.65 -19.52 -0.80
CA HIS A 104 1.65 -19.13 0.61
C HIS A 104 1.27 -17.66 0.76
N VAL A 105 0.46 -17.34 1.75
CA VAL A 105 0.02 -15.95 1.98
C VAL A 105 1.19 -15.01 2.27
N GLU A 106 2.24 -15.52 2.90
CA GLU A 106 3.49 -14.79 3.15
C GLU A 106 4.17 -14.36 1.84
N GLU A 107 4.12 -15.20 0.78
CA GLU A 107 4.64 -14.84 -0.53
C GLU A 107 3.82 -13.71 -1.16
N LEU A 108 2.50 -13.79 -1.08
CA LEU A 108 1.62 -12.71 -1.56
C LEU A 108 1.94 -11.39 -0.86
N LEU A 109 2.06 -11.39 0.46
CA LEU A 109 2.39 -10.21 1.25
C LEU A 109 3.76 -9.62 0.88
N ALA A 110 4.78 -10.47 0.71
CA ALA A 110 6.11 -10.03 0.29
C ALA A 110 6.09 -9.35 -1.09
N ARG A 111 5.32 -9.88 -2.05
CA ARG A 111 5.16 -9.30 -3.39
C ARG A 111 4.39 -7.98 -3.35
N VAL A 112 3.30 -7.89 -2.60
CA VAL A 112 2.54 -6.65 -2.39
C VAL A 112 3.45 -5.56 -1.82
N ASN A 113 4.21 -5.86 -0.76
CA ASN A 113 5.16 -4.92 -0.16
C ASN A 113 6.23 -4.46 -1.17
N ALA A 114 6.74 -5.38 -2.00
CA ALA A 114 7.73 -5.06 -3.03
C ALA A 114 7.15 -4.14 -4.13
N LEU A 115 5.89 -4.35 -4.51
CA LEU A 115 5.19 -3.51 -5.49
C LEU A 115 4.95 -2.11 -4.95
N LEU A 116 4.39 -1.98 -3.75
CA LEU A 116 4.16 -0.69 -3.08
C LEU A 116 5.46 0.11 -2.96
N ARG A 117 6.52 -0.54 -2.48
CA ARG A 117 7.83 0.06 -2.34
C ARG A 117 8.39 0.59 -3.67
N ARG A 118 8.36 -0.23 -4.73
CA ARG A 118 8.85 0.15 -6.07
C ARG A 118 8.03 1.29 -6.68
N ALA A 119 6.71 1.26 -6.52
CA ALA A 119 5.83 2.33 -6.99
C ALA A 119 6.13 3.66 -6.29
N ALA A 120 6.50 3.62 -5.02
CA ALA A 120 6.95 4.79 -4.26
C ALA A 120 8.41 5.19 -4.55
N GLY A 121 9.10 4.50 -5.49
CA GLY A 121 10.48 4.83 -5.90
C GLY A 121 11.57 4.38 -4.94
N TRP A 122 11.30 3.35 -4.10
CA TRP A 122 12.29 2.78 -3.20
C TRP A 122 12.81 1.44 -3.71
N SER A 123 14.14 1.28 -3.78
CA SER A 123 14.79 0.04 -4.23
C SER A 123 14.99 -0.95 -3.09
N LYS A 124 15.34 -0.47 -1.88
CA LYS A 124 15.64 -1.30 -0.70
C LYS A 124 14.40 -1.61 0.14
N PRO A 125 14.36 -2.75 0.87
CA PRO A 125 13.26 -3.08 1.78
C PRO A 125 13.17 -2.16 3.01
N THR A 126 14.24 -1.42 3.32
CA THR A 126 14.29 -0.43 4.39
C THR A 126 14.13 0.96 3.82
N LEU A 127 13.16 1.72 4.31
CA LEU A 127 12.99 3.14 3.99
C LEU A 127 13.90 3.95 4.91
N GLU A 128 14.82 4.72 4.37
CA GLU A 128 15.77 5.53 5.15
C GLU A 128 15.65 7.00 4.79
N CYS A 129 15.29 7.81 5.80
CA CYS A 129 15.22 9.27 5.68
C CYS A 129 16.02 9.90 6.83
N GLY A 130 17.21 10.42 6.54
CA GLY A 130 18.13 10.90 7.57
C GLY A 130 18.40 9.81 8.62
N PRO A 131 18.16 10.08 9.92
CA PRO A 131 18.38 9.09 10.98
C PRO A 131 17.21 8.12 11.18
N VAL A 132 16.08 8.33 10.51
CA VAL A 132 14.88 7.48 10.64
C VAL A 132 14.94 6.35 9.63
N ALA A 133 14.88 5.11 10.11
CA ALA A 133 14.82 3.92 9.27
C ALA A 133 13.59 3.08 9.62
N LEU A 134 12.89 2.59 8.58
CA LEU A 134 11.70 1.75 8.69
C LEU A 134 11.90 0.49 7.86
N ASP A 135 12.00 -0.66 8.51
CA ASP A 135 12.09 -1.97 7.86
C ASP A 135 10.68 -2.50 7.59
N LEU A 136 10.34 -2.62 6.30
CA LEU A 136 9.02 -3.06 5.84
C LEU A 136 8.77 -4.55 6.09
N ALA A 137 9.84 -5.37 6.10
CA ALA A 137 9.72 -6.81 6.29
C ALA A 137 9.58 -7.17 7.77
N ALA A 138 10.40 -6.55 8.63
CA ALA A 138 10.35 -6.75 10.07
C ALA A 138 9.27 -5.90 10.76
N GLN A 139 8.69 -4.93 10.06
CA GLN A 139 7.76 -3.92 10.60
C GLN A 139 8.34 -3.18 11.84
N THR A 140 9.62 -2.84 11.78
CA THR A 140 10.33 -2.14 12.85
C THR A 140 10.74 -0.75 12.41
N VAL A 141 10.85 0.14 13.39
CA VAL A 141 11.27 1.54 13.19
C VAL A 141 12.45 1.83 14.12
N SER A 142 13.45 2.52 13.61
CA SER A 142 14.56 3.02 14.42
C SER A 142 14.86 4.50 14.11
N VAL A 143 15.39 5.19 15.11
CA VAL A 143 15.93 6.54 14.98
C VAL A 143 17.35 6.54 15.54
N HIS A 144 18.33 7.01 14.77
CA HIS A 144 19.75 6.91 15.10
C HIS A 144 20.19 5.48 15.48
N GLY A 145 19.57 4.45 14.84
CA GLY A 145 19.84 3.03 15.12
C GLY A 145 19.17 2.47 16.37
N SER A 146 18.44 3.27 17.14
CA SER A 146 17.68 2.82 18.32
C SER A 146 16.24 2.50 17.94
N ASN A 147 15.77 1.29 18.27
CA ASN A 147 14.40 0.87 17.96
C ASN A 147 13.38 1.69 18.75
N ILE A 148 12.27 1.97 18.07
CA ILE A 148 11.13 2.70 18.63
C ILE A 148 9.88 1.85 18.52
N ASP A 149 9.15 1.69 19.62
CA ASP A 149 7.89 0.97 19.66
C ASP A 149 6.74 1.85 19.15
N LEU A 150 6.11 1.40 18.06
CA LEU A 150 4.93 2.01 17.49
C LEU A 150 3.73 1.06 17.59
N THR A 151 2.54 1.62 17.79
CA THR A 151 1.31 0.87 17.57
C THR A 151 1.12 0.61 16.07
N SER A 152 0.28 -0.37 15.70
CA SER A 152 0.04 -0.69 14.30
C SER A 152 -0.42 0.51 13.46
N TYR A 153 -1.26 1.37 14.02
CA TYR A 153 -1.71 2.59 13.33
C TYR A 153 -0.61 3.66 13.21
N GLU A 154 0.16 3.88 14.27
CA GLU A 154 1.32 4.78 14.21
C GLU A 154 2.32 4.31 13.15
N TYR A 155 2.58 3.00 13.09
CA TYR A 155 3.44 2.41 12.07
C TYR A 155 2.89 2.68 10.67
N LYS A 156 1.60 2.43 10.40
CA LYS A 156 1.00 2.63 9.08
C LYS A 156 0.97 4.09 8.65
N VAL A 157 0.71 5.01 9.57
CA VAL A 157 0.81 6.46 9.29
C VAL A 157 2.24 6.83 8.91
N LEU A 158 3.23 6.34 9.66
CA LEU A 158 4.65 6.62 9.39
C LEU A 158 5.09 5.99 8.07
N GLU A 159 4.74 4.74 7.81
CA GLU A 159 5.03 4.02 6.57
C GLU A 159 4.52 4.79 5.36
N TYR A 160 3.26 5.23 5.39
CA TYR A 160 2.67 6.00 4.30
C TYR A 160 3.39 7.32 4.07
N LEU A 161 3.66 8.07 5.13
CA LEU A 161 4.37 9.35 5.05
C LEU A 161 5.82 9.19 4.56
N MET A 162 6.54 8.15 4.99
CA MET A 162 7.91 7.90 4.54
C MET A 162 7.96 7.40 3.09
N MET A 163 7.00 6.60 2.64
CA MET A 163 6.90 6.22 1.23
C MET A 163 6.73 7.45 0.32
N HIS A 164 6.02 8.47 0.80
CA HIS A 164 5.81 9.76 0.12
C HIS A 164 6.70 10.88 0.69
N ALA A 165 7.93 10.52 1.13
CA ALA A 165 8.83 11.49 1.75
C ALA A 165 9.11 12.70 0.84
N GLY A 166 8.93 13.90 1.38
CA GLY A 166 9.03 15.18 0.66
C GLY A 166 7.73 15.64 0.01
N GLU A 167 6.75 14.76 -0.19
CA GLU A 167 5.45 15.08 -0.78
C GLU A 167 4.46 15.55 0.28
N LEU A 168 3.51 16.39 -0.15
CA LEU A 168 2.38 16.77 0.69
C LEU A 168 1.31 15.71 0.62
N VAL A 169 1.02 15.06 1.74
CA VAL A 169 -0.06 14.09 1.88
C VAL A 169 -1.25 14.76 2.57
N SER A 170 -2.41 14.74 1.94
CA SER A 170 -3.61 15.33 2.52
C SER A 170 -4.14 14.49 3.68
N LYS A 171 -4.96 15.09 4.56
CA LYS A 171 -5.64 14.34 5.62
C LYS A 171 -6.62 13.31 5.03
N ALA A 172 -7.27 13.64 3.93
CA ALA A 172 -8.18 12.73 3.23
C ALA A 172 -7.42 11.50 2.73
N ASP A 173 -6.29 11.68 2.02
CA ASP A 173 -5.46 10.58 1.53
C ASP A 173 -4.99 9.68 2.67
N LEU A 174 -4.47 10.25 3.77
CA LEU A 174 -4.06 9.47 4.95
C LEU A 174 -5.22 8.67 5.53
N THR A 175 -6.41 9.27 5.61
CA THR A 175 -7.60 8.61 6.14
C THR A 175 -8.04 7.47 5.21
N GLU A 176 -8.11 7.71 3.91
CA GLU A 176 -8.55 6.72 2.91
C GLU A 176 -7.61 5.52 2.80
N HIS A 177 -6.29 5.76 2.93
CA HIS A 177 -5.27 4.71 2.77
C HIS A 177 -4.91 3.97 4.06
N ILE A 178 -5.32 4.48 5.24
CA ILE A 178 -4.97 3.88 6.53
C ILE A 178 -6.19 3.31 7.24
N TYR A 179 -7.37 3.95 7.10
CA TYR A 179 -8.59 3.51 7.75
C TYR A 179 -9.52 2.75 6.82
N GLN A 180 -10.11 1.68 7.31
CA GLN A 180 -11.26 1.03 6.67
C GLN A 180 -12.51 1.90 6.87
N GLN A 181 -13.49 1.79 5.97
CA GLN A 181 -14.72 2.61 5.95
C GLN A 181 -15.54 2.62 7.25
N ASP A 182 -15.30 1.69 8.18
CA ASP A 182 -16.05 1.52 9.43
C ASP A 182 -15.50 2.28 10.65
N PHE A 183 -14.39 3.01 10.50
CA PHE A 183 -13.94 3.88 11.58
C PHE A 183 -14.72 5.19 11.55
N ASP A 184 -15.42 5.47 12.64
CA ASP A 184 -16.06 6.76 12.91
C ASP A 184 -15.06 7.88 12.55
N ARG A 185 -15.43 8.71 11.59
CA ARG A 185 -14.58 9.80 11.03
C ARG A 185 -14.40 10.93 12.05
N ASP A 186 -14.01 10.59 13.28
CA ASP A 186 -13.61 11.58 14.26
C ASP A 186 -12.35 12.28 13.73
N SER A 187 -12.53 13.51 13.28
CA SER A 187 -11.54 14.32 12.56
C SER A 187 -10.22 14.52 13.31
N ASN A 188 -10.14 14.14 14.60
CA ASN A 188 -9.00 14.40 15.48
C ASN A 188 -8.10 13.17 15.74
N VAL A 189 -8.48 11.97 15.28
CA VAL A 189 -7.70 10.74 15.56
C VAL A 189 -6.34 10.76 14.84
N LEU A 190 -6.32 11.26 13.60
CA LEU A 190 -5.08 11.41 12.83
C LEU A 190 -4.11 12.38 13.52
N GLU A 191 -4.61 13.51 14.03
CA GLU A 191 -3.80 14.48 14.79
C GLU A 191 -3.16 13.86 16.02
N VAL A 192 -3.87 12.98 16.71
CA VAL A 192 -3.35 12.24 17.88
C VAL A 192 -2.19 11.33 17.46
N PHE A 193 -2.33 10.57 16.36
CA PHE A 193 -1.24 9.72 15.88
C PHE A 193 -0.02 10.54 15.41
N ILE A 194 -0.23 11.63 14.69
CA ILE A 194 0.85 12.54 14.30
C ILE A 194 1.55 13.12 15.53
N GLY A 195 0.79 13.54 16.53
CA GLY A 195 1.36 14.04 17.78
C GLY A 195 2.20 13.00 18.54
N ARG A 196 1.73 11.75 18.60
CA ARG A 196 2.47 10.63 19.21
C ARG A 196 3.73 10.28 18.42
N LEU A 197 3.62 10.19 17.09
CA LEU A 197 4.75 9.94 16.21
C LEU A 197 5.86 10.98 16.39
N ARG A 198 5.51 12.26 16.40
CA ARG A 198 6.49 13.33 16.66
C ARG A 198 7.25 13.14 17.96
N LYS A 199 6.53 12.84 19.06
CA LYS A 199 7.16 12.61 20.37
C LYS A 199 8.06 11.38 20.41
N LYS A 200 7.71 10.32 19.64
CA LYS A 200 8.49 9.08 19.61
C LYS A 200 9.70 9.17 18.70
N LEU A 201 9.54 9.83 17.54
CA LEU A 201 10.63 10.00 16.57
C LEU A 201 11.61 11.11 16.94
N ASP A 202 11.15 12.09 17.69
CA ASP A 202 11.90 13.32 17.99
C ASP A 202 11.50 13.89 19.35
N PRO A 203 11.91 13.22 20.44
CA PRO A 203 11.58 13.67 21.80
C PRO A 203 12.15 15.05 22.14
N GLU A 204 13.31 15.40 21.59
CA GLU A 204 14.00 16.66 21.83
C GLU A 204 13.53 17.80 20.90
N GLY A 205 12.78 17.51 19.84
CA GLY A 205 12.27 18.49 18.88
C GLY A 205 13.29 19.05 17.90
N GLU A 206 14.40 18.32 17.68
CA GLU A 206 15.50 18.74 16.81
C GLU A 206 15.31 18.32 15.35
N LEU A 207 14.79 17.10 15.11
CA LEU A 207 14.65 16.50 13.77
C LEU A 207 13.46 17.06 13.01
N LYS A 208 12.35 17.30 13.68
CA LYS A 208 11.05 17.72 13.10
C LYS A 208 10.63 16.89 11.90
N PRO A 209 10.56 15.54 12.02
CA PRO A 209 10.41 14.63 10.89
C PRO A 209 9.07 14.79 10.17
N ILE A 210 8.01 15.21 10.87
CA ILE A 210 6.67 15.39 10.30
C ILE A 210 6.27 16.85 10.40
N GLU A 211 6.12 17.50 9.25
CA GLU A 211 5.63 18.87 9.13
C GLU A 211 4.11 18.90 8.98
N THR A 212 3.44 19.89 9.58
CA THR A 212 2.03 20.20 9.30
C THR A 212 1.96 21.35 8.31
N VAL A 213 1.37 21.09 7.14
CA VAL A 213 1.02 22.14 6.18
C VAL A 213 -0.42 22.57 6.44
N ARG A 214 -0.61 23.72 7.08
CA ARG A 214 -1.92 24.20 7.54
C ARG A 214 -2.98 24.16 6.43
N GLY A 215 -4.13 23.58 6.73
CA GLY A 215 -5.26 23.46 5.82
C GLY A 215 -5.05 22.46 4.66
N ARG A 216 -3.88 21.80 4.55
CA ARG A 216 -3.56 20.90 3.45
C ARG A 216 -3.24 19.48 3.86
N GLY A 217 -2.49 19.26 4.98
CA GLY A 217 -2.12 17.91 5.43
C GLY A 217 -0.76 17.86 6.11
N TYR A 218 -0.03 16.78 5.86
CA TYR A 218 1.26 16.48 6.47
C TYR A 218 2.32 16.15 5.42
N ARG A 219 3.58 16.33 5.79
CA ARG A 219 4.74 15.99 4.97
C ARG A 219 5.78 15.32 5.85
N PHE A 220 6.39 14.23 5.38
CA PHE A 220 7.62 13.75 5.97
C PHE A 220 8.76 14.64 5.46
N ALA A 221 9.31 15.47 6.35
CA ALA A 221 10.19 16.60 5.95
C ALA A 221 11.64 16.20 5.77
N ILE A 222 12.06 15.05 6.32
CA ILE A 222 13.44 14.57 6.18
C ILE A 222 13.60 13.91 4.81
N PRO A 223 14.59 14.32 4.00
CA PRO A 223 14.79 13.75 2.67
C PRO A 223 15.20 12.28 2.75
N ARG A 224 14.93 11.55 1.68
CA ARG A 224 15.41 10.18 1.48
C ARG A 224 16.94 10.18 1.46
N ASN A 225 17.54 9.19 2.09
CA ASN A 225 18.99 9.00 1.97
C ASN A 225 19.29 8.63 0.52
N HIS A 226 20.23 9.34 -0.11
CA HIS A 226 20.66 9.02 -1.48
C HIS A 226 21.25 7.61 -1.49
N GLU A 227 20.76 6.78 -2.41
CA GLU A 227 21.39 5.50 -2.71
C GLU A 227 22.72 5.82 -3.42
N GLY A 228 23.84 5.50 -2.76
CA GLY A 228 25.17 5.61 -3.35
C GLY A 228 25.40 4.48 -4.36
#